data_edb349a2e308c6261d1e79e080a339d2
#
_entry.id   edb349a2e308c6261d1e79e080a339d2
#
_cell.length_a   1.000
_cell.length_b   1.000
_cell.length_c   1.000
_cell.angle_alpha   90.00
_cell.angle_beta   90.00
_cell.angle_gamma   90.00
#
_symmetry.space_group_name_H-M   'P 1'
#
loop_
_entity.id
_entity.type
_entity.pdbx_description
1 polymer ?
#
loop_
_entity_poly.entity_id
_entity_poly.type
_entity_poly.pdbx_seq_one_letter_code
_entity_poly.pdbx_strand_id
1 'polypeptide(L)'
;MSRDLFAREAIAQIPKILTLQDRNCHSPTYGCFDRNFWQYKIIDFPSGMSQEFVLPLALAYSLPIPDNPFFQAPALRTWVEAGILYASRSAHADGSCDDYFPFERAGGAAAFSLLACIDSYDLLKLENDEAIAFFVKRADW
;
A
#
# COMPACT_ATOMS: atom_id res chain seq x y z
N MET A 1 -5.02 25.07 16.29
CA MET A 1 -4.45 24.66 14.99
C MET A 1 -5.50 23.80 14.32
N SER A 2 -5.94 24.17 13.11
CA SER A 2 -7.06 23.52 12.42
C SER A 2 -6.65 22.13 11.92
N ARG A 3 -7.53 21.14 12.01
CA ARG A 3 -7.38 19.82 11.35
C ARG A 3 -7.05 19.95 9.88
N ASP A 4 -7.57 20.99 9.23
CA ASP A 4 -7.35 21.25 7.81
C ASP A 4 -5.90 21.56 7.47
N LEU A 5 -5.14 22.17 8.41
CA LEU A 5 -3.71 22.42 8.19
C LEU A 5 -2.95 21.08 8.10
N PHE A 6 -3.16 20.18 9.05
CA PHE A 6 -2.53 18.86 9.02
C PHE A 6 -2.93 18.05 7.79
N ALA A 7 -4.21 18.10 7.41
CA ALA A 7 -4.70 17.41 6.23
C ALA A 7 -4.04 17.94 4.94
N ARG A 8 -3.90 19.26 4.80
CA ARG A 8 -3.19 19.88 3.66
C ARG A 8 -1.72 19.48 3.60
N GLU A 9 -1.03 19.50 4.73
CA GLU A 9 0.36 19.05 4.80
C GLU A 9 0.51 17.57 4.44
N ALA A 10 -0.41 16.71 4.90
CA ALA A 10 -0.44 15.30 4.53
C ALA A 10 -0.68 15.11 3.02
N ILE A 11 -1.64 15.82 2.43
CA ILE A 11 -1.91 15.80 0.98
C ILE A 11 -0.68 16.24 0.18
N ALA A 12 0.08 17.22 0.65
CA ALA A 12 1.30 17.68 -0.01
C ALA A 12 2.41 16.61 -0.07
N GLN A 13 2.34 15.55 0.76
CA GLN A 13 3.28 14.42 0.72
C GLN A 13 2.89 13.33 -0.30
N ILE A 14 1.64 13.29 -0.74
CA ILE A 14 1.15 12.24 -1.65
C ILE A 14 2.00 12.11 -2.94
N PRO A 15 2.43 13.20 -3.61
CA PRO A 15 3.31 13.08 -4.77
C PRO A 15 4.62 12.35 -4.47
N LYS A 16 5.19 12.51 -3.27
CA LYS A 16 6.41 11.80 -2.86
C LYS A 16 6.13 10.31 -2.67
N ILE A 17 5.03 9.96 -2.01
CA ILE A 17 4.61 8.57 -1.83
C ILE A 17 4.40 7.90 -3.18
N LEU A 18 3.76 8.58 -4.13
CA LEU A 18 3.55 8.07 -5.47
C LEU A 18 4.86 7.80 -6.23
N THR A 19 5.97 8.47 -5.89
CA THR A 19 7.27 8.13 -6.48
C THR A 19 7.84 6.80 -6.00
N LEU A 20 7.35 6.29 -4.87
CA LEU A 20 7.80 5.00 -4.33
C LEU A 20 7.16 3.82 -5.06
N GLN A 21 5.98 4.00 -5.63
CA GLN A 21 5.19 2.91 -6.21
C GLN A 21 5.55 2.62 -7.66
N ASP A 22 5.71 1.34 -7.99
CA ASP A 22 5.67 0.87 -9.38
C ASP A 22 4.23 0.92 -9.90
N ARG A 23 3.96 1.87 -10.79
CA ARG A 23 2.63 2.11 -11.38
C ARG A 23 2.50 1.61 -12.81
N ASN A 24 3.50 0.89 -13.31
CA ASN A 24 3.46 0.28 -14.61
C ASN A 24 2.69 -1.05 -14.55
N CYS A 25 1.47 -1.08 -15.10
CA CYS A 25 0.60 -2.26 -15.08
C CYS A 25 1.17 -3.47 -15.85
N HIS A 26 2.19 -3.28 -16.67
CA HIS A 26 2.90 -4.35 -17.36
C HIS A 26 4.13 -4.88 -16.63
N SER A 27 4.46 -4.26 -15.48
CA SER A 27 5.58 -4.67 -14.66
C SER A 27 5.20 -5.85 -13.75
N PRO A 28 6.09 -6.82 -13.53
CA PRO A 28 5.86 -7.90 -12.56
C PRO A 28 5.78 -7.38 -11.12
N THR A 29 6.29 -6.16 -10.86
CA THR A 29 6.26 -5.50 -9.56
C THR A 29 5.18 -4.41 -9.45
N TYR A 30 4.19 -4.42 -10.36
CA TYR A 30 3.09 -3.46 -10.33
C TYR A 30 2.40 -3.41 -8.96
N GLY A 31 2.36 -2.24 -8.36
CA GLY A 31 1.82 -1.98 -7.03
C GLY A 31 2.86 -1.94 -5.90
N CYS A 32 4.12 -2.36 -6.14
CA CYS A 32 5.17 -2.37 -5.14
C CYS A 32 5.61 -0.96 -4.74
N PHE A 33 5.67 -0.67 -3.42
CA PHE A 33 6.17 0.61 -2.90
C PHE A 33 7.67 0.60 -2.56
N ASP A 34 8.32 -0.55 -2.58
CA ASP A 34 9.75 -0.64 -2.26
C ASP A 34 10.63 -0.38 -3.47
N ARG A 35 11.06 0.88 -3.66
CA ARG A 35 11.93 1.27 -4.77
C ARG A 35 13.32 0.61 -4.74
N ASN A 36 13.80 0.23 -3.58
CA ASN A 36 15.07 -0.47 -3.47
C ASN A 36 15.00 -1.84 -4.13
N PHE A 37 13.83 -2.47 -4.06
CA PHE A 37 13.54 -3.74 -4.72
C PHE A 37 13.20 -3.56 -6.21
N TRP A 38 12.10 -2.84 -6.53
CA TRP A 38 11.57 -2.86 -7.88
C TRP A 38 12.35 -1.96 -8.87
N GLN A 39 12.89 -0.82 -8.40
CA GLN A 39 13.54 0.15 -9.28
C GLN A 39 15.07 0.05 -9.24
N TYR A 40 15.64 0.13 -8.05
CA TYR A 40 17.11 0.17 -7.89
C TYR A 40 17.74 -1.20 -7.87
N LYS A 41 16.98 -2.25 -7.53
CA LYS A 41 17.42 -3.64 -7.47
C LYS A 41 18.66 -3.84 -6.60
N ILE A 42 18.70 -3.14 -5.47
CA ILE A 42 19.79 -3.23 -4.49
C ILE A 42 19.47 -4.21 -3.36
N ILE A 43 18.24 -4.71 -3.32
CA ILE A 43 17.77 -5.77 -2.41
C ILE A 43 17.02 -6.83 -3.23
N ASP A 44 17.03 -8.08 -2.73
CA ASP A 44 16.51 -9.25 -3.44
C ASP A 44 15.05 -9.61 -3.09
N PHE A 45 14.46 -8.92 -2.12
CA PHE A 45 13.09 -9.15 -1.66
C PHE A 45 12.43 -7.81 -1.32
N PRO A 46 11.09 -7.68 -1.50
CA PRO A 46 10.40 -6.45 -1.14
C PRO A 46 10.14 -6.38 0.36
N SER A 47 10.32 -5.20 0.96
CA SER A 47 9.85 -4.91 2.32
C SER A 47 8.33 -4.99 2.39
N GLY A 48 7.82 -5.85 3.27
CA GLY A 48 6.38 -5.96 3.52
C GLY A 48 5.80 -4.71 4.20
N MET A 49 6.60 -4.03 5.02
CA MET A 49 6.21 -2.77 5.67
C MET A 49 5.93 -1.67 4.64
N SER A 50 6.66 -1.63 3.53
CA SER A 50 6.48 -0.60 2.49
C SER A 50 5.06 -0.58 1.90
N GLN A 51 4.30 -1.68 1.98
CA GLN A 51 2.94 -1.73 1.46
C GLN A 51 1.92 -0.98 2.33
N GLU A 52 2.27 -0.53 3.52
CA GLU A 52 1.42 0.36 4.33
C GLU A 52 1.12 1.71 3.63
N PHE A 53 1.92 2.12 2.66
CA PHE A 53 1.70 3.34 1.89
C PHE A 53 0.41 3.35 1.06
N VAL A 54 -0.30 2.23 0.96
CA VAL A 54 -1.67 2.23 0.40
C VAL A 54 -2.62 3.09 1.21
N LEU A 55 -2.46 3.14 2.55
CA LEU A 55 -3.38 3.85 3.44
C LEU A 55 -3.35 5.38 3.25
N PRO A 56 -2.21 6.08 3.25
CA PRO A 56 -2.22 7.52 2.96
C PRO A 56 -2.79 7.86 1.57
N LEU A 57 -2.63 6.98 0.57
CA LEU A 57 -3.26 7.17 -0.74
C LEU A 57 -4.80 7.01 -0.67
N ALA A 58 -5.28 5.99 0.06
CA ALA A 58 -6.70 5.78 0.27
C ALA A 58 -7.36 6.93 1.05
N LEU A 59 -6.67 7.44 2.07
CA LEU A 59 -7.11 8.62 2.83
C LEU A 59 -7.17 9.87 1.93
N ALA A 60 -6.16 10.10 1.10
CA ALA A 60 -6.15 11.22 0.16
C ALA A 60 -7.31 11.13 -0.85
N TYR A 61 -7.59 9.93 -1.36
CA TYR A 61 -8.75 9.68 -2.22
C TYR A 61 -10.08 10.03 -1.56
N SER A 62 -10.21 9.72 -0.27
CA SER A 62 -11.48 9.82 0.47
C SER A 62 -11.71 11.20 1.12
N LEU A 63 -10.70 12.08 1.17
CA LEU A 63 -10.74 13.31 1.95
C LEU A 63 -11.29 14.50 1.14
N PRO A 64 -12.53 14.97 1.41
CA PRO A 64 -13.17 16.05 0.66
C PRO A 64 -12.78 17.44 1.19
N ILE A 65 -11.48 17.77 1.15
CA ILE A 65 -11.01 19.11 1.50
C ILE A 65 -10.73 19.96 0.26
N PRO A 66 -10.87 21.29 0.37
CA PRO A 66 -10.54 22.19 -0.74
C PRO A 66 -9.10 21.98 -1.23
N ASP A 67 -8.94 22.06 -2.56
CA ASP A 67 -7.64 21.94 -3.24
C ASP A 67 -6.97 20.56 -3.12
N ASN A 68 -7.69 19.50 -2.74
CA ASN A 68 -7.19 18.13 -2.80
C ASN A 68 -7.33 17.56 -4.22
N PRO A 69 -6.25 17.47 -5.02
CA PRO A 69 -6.34 16.97 -6.39
C PRO A 69 -6.54 15.45 -6.46
N PHE A 70 -6.43 14.76 -5.32
CA PHE A 70 -6.53 13.30 -5.20
C PHE A 70 -7.93 12.84 -4.80
N PHE A 71 -8.81 13.78 -4.39
CA PHE A 71 -10.17 13.43 -3.98
C PHE A 71 -10.91 12.75 -5.13
N GLN A 72 -11.34 11.51 -4.89
CA GLN A 72 -12.03 10.65 -5.88
C GLN A 72 -11.31 10.50 -7.22
N ALA A 73 -9.98 10.65 -7.26
CA ALA A 73 -9.18 10.45 -8.46
C ALA A 73 -9.14 8.96 -8.85
N PRO A 74 -9.71 8.54 -10.01
CA PRO A 74 -9.83 7.12 -10.37
C PRO A 74 -8.48 6.40 -10.41
N ALA A 75 -7.43 7.07 -10.91
CA ALA A 75 -6.09 6.51 -10.95
C ALA A 75 -5.56 6.14 -9.56
N LEU A 76 -5.83 7.00 -8.55
CA LEU A 76 -5.39 6.73 -7.18
C LEU A 76 -6.06 5.49 -6.60
N ARG A 77 -7.37 5.30 -6.85
CA ARG A 77 -8.10 4.10 -6.46
C ARG A 77 -7.47 2.84 -7.06
N THR A 78 -7.17 2.89 -8.36
CA THR A 78 -6.52 1.78 -9.07
C THR A 78 -5.13 1.46 -8.48
N TRP A 79 -4.34 2.47 -8.14
CA TRP A 79 -3.00 2.27 -7.57
C TRP A 79 -3.04 1.76 -6.13
N VAL A 80 -4.03 2.13 -5.34
CA VAL A 80 -4.24 1.54 -4.00
C VAL A 80 -4.58 0.05 -4.12
N GLU A 81 -5.52 -0.30 -4.99
CA GLU A 81 -5.87 -1.71 -5.24
C GLU A 81 -4.64 -2.52 -5.72
N ALA A 82 -3.88 -1.97 -6.66
CA ALA A 82 -2.64 -2.60 -7.12
C ALA A 82 -1.63 -2.83 -5.98
N GLY A 83 -1.52 -1.90 -5.03
CA GLY A 83 -0.67 -2.03 -3.86
C GLY A 83 -1.12 -3.15 -2.93
N ILE A 84 -2.42 -3.28 -2.68
CA ILE A 84 -3.02 -4.37 -1.89
C ILE A 84 -2.75 -5.73 -2.57
N LEU A 85 -3.01 -5.83 -3.87
CA LEU A 85 -2.77 -7.06 -4.63
C LEU A 85 -1.28 -7.40 -4.72
N TYR A 86 -0.40 -6.40 -4.75
CA TYR A 86 1.03 -6.65 -4.67
C TYR A 86 1.43 -7.22 -3.30
N ALA A 87 0.87 -6.72 -2.20
CA ALA A 87 1.09 -7.30 -0.87
C ALA A 87 0.66 -8.77 -0.80
N SER A 88 -0.44 -9.14 -1.47
CA SER A 88 -0.88 -10.53 -1.64
C SER A 88 0.16 -11.38 -2.37
N ARG A 89 0.59 -10.93 -3.55
CA ARG A 89 1.49 -11.69 -4.42
C ARG A 89 2.91 -11.83 -3.89
N SER A 90 3.39 -10.85 -3.12
CA SER A 90 4.73 -10.85 -2.53
C SER A 90 4.81 -11.55 -1.16
N ALA A 91 3.68 -11.91 -0.57
CA ALA A 91 3.62 -12.64 0.68
C ALA A 91 4.16 -14.08 0.52
N HIS A 92 4.72 -14.63 1.60
CA HIS A 92 4.99 -16.05 1.69
C HIS A 92 3.71 -16.88 1.64
N ALA A 93 3.85 -18.19 1.41
CA ALA A 93 2.70 -19.09 1.29
C ALA A 93 1.78 -19.10 2.52
N ASP A 94 2.30 -18.79 3.70
CA ASP A 94 1.55 -18.66 4.95
C ASP A 94 0.94 -17.27 5.20
N GLY A 95 1.18 -16.30 4.32
CA GLY A 95 0.70 -14.91 4.46
C GLY A 95 1.69 -13.97 5.12
N SER A 96 2.80 -14.46 5.68
CA SER A 96 3.86 -13.64 6.26
C SER A 96 4.61 -12.81 5.20
N CYS A 97 5.41 -11.85 5.65
CA CYS A 97 6.28 -11.05 4.80
C CYS A 97 7.64 -10.81 5.45
N ASP A 98 8.61 -10.42 4.65
CA ASP A 98 9.92 -10.00 5.12
C ASP A 98 10.00 -8.47 5.15
N ASP A 99 10.91 -7.91 5.96
CA ASP A 99 11.15 -6.48 6.04
C ASP A 99 12.63 -6.13 5.94
N TYR A 100 13.46 -6.56 6.88
CA TYR A 100 14.89 -6.29 6.90
C TYR A 100 15.76 -7.44 6.39
N PHE A 101 15.31 -8.67 6.57
CA PHE A 101 16.07 -9.87 6.20
C PHE A 101 15.21 -10.85 5.41
N PRO A 102 15.79 -11.56 4.43
CA PRO A 102 15.06 -12.58 3.70
C PRO A 102 14.66 -13.74 4.65
N PHE A 103 13.44 -14.22 4.50
CA PHE A 103 12.84 -15.28 5.34
C PHE A 103 12.68 -14.91 6.82
N GLU A 104 12.71 -13.61 7.13
CA GLU A 104 12.55 -13.09 8.49
C GLU A 104 11.14 -13.37 9.05
N ARG A 105 10.12 -13.30 8.21
CA ARG A 105 8.71 -13.41 8.60
C ARG A 105 8.37 -12.38 9.68
N ALA A 106 8.53 -11.11 9.31
CA ALA A 106 8.44 -9.96 10.21
C ALA A 106 6.99 -9.72 10.68
N GLY A 107 6.68 -10.15 11.91
CA GLY A 107 5.33 -10.02 12.49
C GLY A 107 4.82 -8.59 12.56
N GLY A 108 5.69 -7.63 12.92
CA GLY A 108 5.35 -6.21 12.94
C GLY A 108 4.99 -5.69 11.55
N ALA A 109 5.82 -5.98 10.54
CA ALA A 109 5.57 -5.57 9.16
C ALA A 109 4.28 -6.19 8.61
N ALA A 110 4.02 -7.46 8.93
CA ALA A 110 2.79 -8.15 8.52
C ALA A 110 1.55 -7.51 9.16
N ALA A 111 1.59 -7.20 10.46
CA ALA A 111 0.46 -6.60 11.17
C ALA A 111 0.15 -5.18 10.68
N PHE A 112 1.15 -4.31 10.58
CA PHE A 112 0.95 -2.91 10.15
C PHE A 112 0.51 -2.83 8.69
N SER A 113 1.11 -3.60 7.79
CA SER A 113 0.71 -3.60 6.39
C SER A 113 -0.67 -4.24 6.18
N LEU A 114 -1.05 -5.25 6.97
CA LEU A 114 -2.40 -5.82 6.94
C LEU A 114 -3.45 -4.78 7.35
N LEU A 115 -3.23 -4.08 8.46
CA LEU A 115 -4.14 -3.03 8.92
C LEU A 115 -4.31 -1.96 7.85
N ALA A 116 -3.21 -1.46 7.28
CA ALA A 116 -3.24 -0.46 6.23
C ALA A 116 -4.01 -0.93 4.98
N CYS A 117 -3.83 -2.21 4.59
CA CYS A 117 -4.55 -2.79 3.45
C CYS A 117 -6.05 -2.93 3.72
N ILE A 118 -6.45 -3.42 4.90
CA ILE A 118 -7.87 -3.57 5.27
C ILE A 118 -8.57 -2.20 5.34
N ASP A 119 -7.96 -1.22 6.03
CA ASP A 119 -8.52 0.13 6.12
C ASP A 119 -8.67 0.78 4.74
N SER A 120 -7.68 0.60 3.87
CA SER A 120 -7.72 1.13 2.50
C SER A 120 -8.82 0.46 1.67
N TYR A 121 -8.95 -0.85 1.80
CA TYR A 121 -9.97 -1.65 1.12
C TYR A 121 -11.38 -1.17 1.49
N ASP A 122 -11.64 -0.96 2.80
CA ASP A 122 -12.92 -0.48 3.28
C ASP A 122 -13.18 0.98 2.89
N LEU A 123 -12.21 1.88 3.04
CA LEU A 123 -12.32 3.29 2.66
C LEU A 123 -12.69 3.46 1.19
N LEU A 124 -12.11 2.67 0.31
CA LEU A 124 -12.35 2.75 -1.14
C LEU A 124 -13.52 1.89 -1.60
N LYS A 125 -14.15 1.14 -0.70
CA LYS A 125 -15.22 0.19 -1.06
C LYS A 125 -14.79 -0.70 -2.22
N LEU A 126 -13.63 -1.33 -2.07
CA LEU A 126 -13.13 -2.27 -3.07
C LEU A 126 -13.93 -3.57 -3.01
N GLU A 127 -14.00 -4.26 -4.15
CA GLU A 127 -14.64 -5.58 -4.28
C GLU A 127 -13.64 -6.49 -4.99
N ASN A 128 -12.85 -7.26 -4.21
CA ASN A 128 -11.79 -8.09 -4.74
C ASN A 128 -11.55 -9.31 -3.85
N ASP A 129 -11.90 -10.50 -4.36
CA ASP A 129 -11.81 -11.75 -3.61
C ASP A 129 -10.37 -12.17 -3.30
N GLU A 130 -9.39 -11.84 -4.17
CA GLU A 130 -7.98 -12.12 -3.92
C GLU A 130 -7.48 -11.33 -2.70
N ALA A 131 -7.88 -10.06 -2.58
CA ALA A 131 -7.53 -9.22 -1.44
C ALA A 131 -8.12 -9.80 -0.14
N ILE A 132 -9.38 -10.20 -0.15
CA ILE A 132 -10.04 -10.80 1.03
C ILE A 132 -9.35 -12.11 1.43
N ALA A 133 -9.06 -12.99 0.48
CA ALA A 133 -8.34 -14.23 0.75
C ALA A 133 -6.95 -13.98 1.37
N PHE A 134 -6.26 -12.96 0.88
CA PHE A 134 -4.97 -12.54 1.43
C PHE A 134 -5.11 -12.01 2.87
N PHE A 135 -6.11 -11.18 3.16
CA PHE A 135 -6.33 -10.66 4.51
C PHE A 135 -6.56 -11.78 5.52
N VAL A 136 -7.44 -12.73 5.18
CA VAL A 136 -7.69 -13.91 6.03
C VAL A 136 -6.40 -14.70 6.25
N LYS A 137 -5.67 -15.02 5.17
CA LYS A 137 -4.43 -15.79 5.27
C LYS A 137 -3.39 -15.12 6.18
N ARG A 138 -3.21 -13.80 6.06
CA ARG A 138 -2.24 -13.07 6.88
C ARG A 138 -2.70 -12.90 8.34
N ALA A 139 -4.00 -12.78 8.56
CA ALA A 139 -4.56 -12.70 9.91
C ALA A 139 -4.49 -14.04 10.66
N ASP A 140 -4.55 -15.16 9.95
CA ASP A 140 -4.47 -16.50 10.52
C ASP A 140 -3.02 -16.91 10.85
N TRP A 141 -2.03 -16.24 10.23
CA TRP A 141 -0.61 -16.46 10.50
C TRP A 141 -0.19 -15.81 11.82
#